data_99408b2adeb162a952bd8bfde75601ac
#
_entry.id   99408b2adeb162a952bd8bfde75601ac
#
_cell.length_a   1.000
_cell.length_b   1.000
_cell.length_c   1.000
_cell.angle_alpha   90.00
_cell.angle_beta   90.00
_cell.angle_gamma   90.00
#
_symmetry.space_group_name_H-M   'P 1'
#
loop_
_entity.id
_entity.type
_entity.pdbx_description
1 polymer ?
#
loop_
_entity_poly.entity_id
_entity_poly.type
_entity_poly.pdbx_seq_one_letter_code
_entity_poly.pdbx_strand_id
1 'polypeptide(L)'
;ELGILKAFPEINHLAGIPQDPKCHPEGDVWNHTLRVLDAAATFKTGLDAKDLELMLAALCHDLGREPTTKYIHNRWRSLAEHESGYIRTESFLKRITEESKLIRYIQLLIRDHLHPQQLYNDRERIRSSEILRLALRVSIRDLVRLAHADYQGKMSISGRPNNFPAGEWLLDQARRLSVQDKPPQPFLKGRHLIEMGIKPGPEIGKLLKQAFDVQINGEIRSLNEAMKWVESKLPHQTKTGKKGNLDAETKNLLITNV
;
A
#
# COMPACT_ATOMS: atom_id res chain seq x y z
N GLU A 1 -12.75 -21.20 -29.81
CA GLU A 1 -12.97 -20.90 -28.40
C GLU A 1 -12.53 -22.11 -27.56
N LEU A 2 -11.48 -21.96 -26.76
CA LEU A 2 -10.85 -23.10 -26.09
C LEU A 2 -11.62 -23.59 -24.83
N GLY A 3 -12.82 -23.07 -24.52
CA GLY A 3 -13.61 -23.47 -23.35
C GLY A 3 -12.95 -23.19 -21.99
N ILE A 4 -11.78 -22.53 -21.99
CA ILE A 4 -10.98 -22.24 -20.79
C ILE A 4 -11.79 -21.46 -19.74
N LEU A 5 -12.64 -20.54 -20.17
CA LEU A 5 -13.49 -19.76 -19.24
C LEU A 5 -14.41 -20.65 -18.39
N LYS A 6 -14.84 -21.81 -18.90
CA LYS A 6 -15.67 -22.76 -18.14
C LYS A 6 -14.92 -23.37 -16.94
N ALA A 7 -13.58 -23.46 -17.02
CA ALA A 7 -12.75 -23.94 -15.93
C ALA A 7 -12.60 -22.90 -14.79
N PHE A 8 -12.88 -21.63 -15.08
CA PHE A 8 -12.74 -20.50 -14.16
C PHE A 8 -14.06 -19.75 -14.03
N PRO A 9 -14.99 -20.25 -13.22
CA PRO A 9 -16.32 -19.63 -13.07
C PRO A 9 -16.24 -18.18 -12.60
N GLU A 10 -15.24 -17.80 -11.79
CA GLU A 10 -15.05 -16.45 -11.32
C GLU A 10 -14.85 -15.46 -12.49
N ILE A 11 -14.13 -15.89 -13.53
CA ILE A 11 -13.89 -15.09 -14.73
C ILE A 11 -15.09 -15.17 -15.68
N ASN A 12 -15.62 -16.37 -15.87
CA ASN A 12 -16.75 -16.59 -16.79
C ASN A 12 -17.99 -15.78 -16.40
N HIS A 13 -18.21 -15.57 -15.11
CA HIS A 13 -19.35 -14.81 -14.58
C HIS A 13 -19.24 -13.29 -14.79
N LEU A 14 -18.11 -12.77 -15.25
CA LEU A 14 -17.98 -11.33 -15.58
C LEU A 14 -18.77 -10.94 -16.83
N ALA A 15 -19.01 -11.91 -17.73
CA ALA A 15 -19.81 -11.67 -18.94
C ALA A 15 -21.29 -11.44 -18.60
N GLY A 16 -21.84 -10.37 -19.16
CA GLY A 16 -23.24 -9.99 -18.97
C GLY A 16 -23.53 -9.22 -17.68
N ILE A 17 -22.51 -8.94 -16.81
CA ILE A 17 -22.74 -8.07 -15.66
C ILE A 17 -22.82 -6.62 -16.12
N PRO A 18 -23.98 -5.95 -15.94
CA PRO A 18 -24.17 -4.61 -16.44
C PRO A 18 -23.36 -3.57 -15.64
N GLN A 19 -22.96 -2.51 -16.32
CA GLN A 19 -22.31 -1.34 -15.73
C GLN A 19 -23.09 -0.07 -16.09
N ASP A 20 -22.82 1.04 -15.37
CA ASP A 20 -23.42 2.33 -15.70
C ASP A 20 -22.87 2.81 -17.07
N PRO A 21 -23.71 2.94 -18.11
CA PRO A 21 -23.25 3.31 -19.45
C PRO A 21 -22.59 4.68 -19.54
N LYS A 22 -22.83 5.54 -18.55
CA LYS A 22 -22.18 6.87 -18.48
C LYS A 22 -20.72 6.78 -18.08
N CYS A 23 -20.38 5.77 -17.28
CA CYS A 23 -19.01 5.53 -16.81
C CYS A 23 -18.31 4.44 -17.62
N HIS A 24 -19.09 3.51 -18.17
CA HIS A 24 -18.62 2.31 -18.87
C HIS A 24 -19.37 2.11 -20.19
N PRO A 25 -19.20 3.00 -21.20
CA PRO A 25 -19.84 2.85 -22.51
C PRO A 25 -19.33 1.63 -23.29
N GLU A 26 -18.23 1.00 -22.85
CA GLU A 26 -17.69 -0.25 -23.39
C GLU A 26 -18.60 -1.46 -23.15
N GLY A 27 -19.56 -1.38 -22.22
CA GLY A 27 -20.55 -2.41 -21.98
C GLY A 27 -20.44 -3.11 -20.62
N ASP A 28 -20.41 -4.44 -20.61
CA ASP A 28 -20.38 -5.25 -19.40
C ASP A 28 -18.98 -5.31 -18.73
N VAL A 29 -18.92 -5.92 -17.56
CA VAL A 29 -17.66 -6.04 -16.77
C VAL A 29 -16.61 -6.85 -17.53
N TRP A 30 -17.01 -7.85 -18.33
CA TRP A 30 -16.06 -8.65 -19.11
C TRP A 30 -15.36 -7.81 -20.19
N ASN A 31 -16.13 -7.07 -20.98
CA ASN A 31 -15.59 -6.18 -22.00
C ASN A 31 -14.66 -5.12 -21.40
N HIS A 32 -15.04 -4.55 -20.23
CA HIS A 32 -14.19 -3.66 -19.47
C HIS A 32 -12.88 -4.34 -19.06
N THR A 33 -12.96 -5.54 -18.46
CA THR A 33 -11.77 -6.29 -18.01
C THR A 33 -10.79 -6.59 -19.16
N LEU A 34 -11.29 -6.97 -20.34
CA LEU A 34 -10.44 -7.19 -21.51
C LEU A 34 -9.68 -5.93 -21.92
N ARG A 35 -10.34 -4.78 -21.92
CA ARG A 35 -9.70 -3.49 -22.23
C ARG A 35 -8.69 -3.08 -21.18
N VAL A 36 -8.97 -3.35 -19.90
CA VAL A 36 -8.01 -3.11 -18.81
C VAL A 36 -6.78 -3.99 -18.97
N LEU A 37 -6.93 -5.25 -19.38
CA LEU A 37 -5.82 -6.14 -19.69
C LEU A 37 -4.97 -5.62 -20.86
N ASP A 38 -5.60 -5.17 -21.94
CA ASP A 38 -4.89 -4.58 -23.08
C ASP A 38 -4.10 -3.34 -22.66
N ALA A 39 -4.71 -2.45 -21.88
CA ALA A 39 -4.04 -1.29 -21.32
C ALA A 39 -2.88 -1.68 -20.39
N ALA A 40 -3.09 -2.63 -19.47
CA ALA A 40 -2.07 -3.12 -18.55
C ALA A 40 -0.86 -3.70 -19.29
N ALA A 41 -1.10 -4.39 -20.41
CA ALA A 41 -0.03 -4.94 -21.25
C ALA A 41 0.93 -3.85 -21.78
N THR A 42 0.42 -2.64 -22.02
CA THR A 42 1.26 -1.50 -22.45
C THR A 42 2.13 -0.91 -21.32
N PHE A 43 1.78 -1.19 -20.06
CA PHE A 43 2.51 -0.74 -18.88
C PHE A 43 3.51 -1.76 -18.33
N LYS A 44 3.74 -2.86 -19.05
CA LYS A 44 4.76 -3.86 -18.67
C LYS A 44 6.15 -3.24 -18.68
N THR A 45 6.97 -3.68 -17.72
CA THR A 45 8.33 -3.14 -17.51
C THR A 45 9.42 -4.07 -18.04
N GLY A 46 9.05 -5.30 -18.46
CA GLY A 46 9.99 -6.36 -18.79
C GLY A 46 10.54 -7.10 -17.57
N LEU A 47 10.01 -6.81 -16.37
CA LEU A 47 10.33 -7.54 -15.14
C LEU A 47 9.23 -8.58 -14.89
N ASP A 48 9.49 -9.85 -15.22
CA ASP A 48 8.49 -10.92 -15.24
C ASP A 48 7.58 -10.96 -14.01
N ALA A 49 8.15 -10.90 -12.80
CA ALA A 49 7.37 -10.94 -11.57
C ALA A 49 6.43 -9.73 -11.43
N LYS A 50 6.90 -8.52 -11.75
CA LYS A 50 6.11 -7.29 -11.66
C LYS A 50 5.05 -7.19 -12.74
N ASP A 51 5.35 -7.71 -13.90
CA ASP A 51 4.42 -7.74 -15.01
C ASP A 51 3.33 -8.79 -14.79
N LEU A 52 3.68 -9.94 -14.18
CA LEU A 52 2.71 -10.95 -13.75
C LEU A 52 1.77 -10.39 -12.67
N GLU A 53 2.31 -9.72 -11.64
CA GLU A 53 1.51 -9.04 -10.60
C GLU A 53 0.48 -8.07 -11.22
N LEU A 54 0.92 -7.23 -12.18
CA LEU A 54 0.06 -6.28 -12.86
C LEU A 54 -1.03 -6.97 -13.68
N MET A 55 -0.67 -7.97 -14.49
CA MET A 55 -1.62 -8.65 -15.37
C MET A 55 -2.66 -9.44 -14.58
N LEU A 56 -2.25 -10.14 -13.50
CA LEU A 56 -3.18 -10.84 -12.63
C LEU A 56 -4.08 -9.86 -11.85
N ALA A 57 -3.54 -8.73 -11.39
CA ALA A 57 -4.34 -7.70 -10.73
C ALA A 57 -5.37 -7.09 -11.70
N ALA A 58 -4.98 -6.82 -12.95
CA ALA A 58 -5.86 -6.33 -14.00
C ALA A 58 -6.97 -7.32 -14.34
N LEU A 59 -6.66 -8.63 -14.41
CA LEU A 59 -7.66 -9.66 -14.64
C LEU A 59 -8.68 -9.77 -13.50
N CYS A 60 -8.23 -9.59 -12.27
CA CYS A 60 -9.04 -9.85 -11.08
C CYS A 60 -9.70 -8.60 -10.49
N HIS A 61 -9.40 -7.38 -10.98
CA HIS A 61 -9.75 -6.13 -10.29
C HIS A 61 -11.25 -5.98 -10.02
N ASP A 62 -12.08 -6.50 -10.91
CA ASP A 62 -13.54 -6.40 -10.86
C ASP A 62 -14.28 -7.72 -10.56
N LEU A 63 -13.59 -8.78 -10.10
CA LEU A 63 -14.21 -10.07 -9.74
C LEU A 63 -15.30 -9.95 -8.66
N GLY A 64 -15.26 -8.89 -7.86
CA GLY A 64 -16.26 -8.62 -6.82
C GLY A 64 -17.60 -8.11 -7.33
N ARG A 65 -17.70 -7.70 -8.59
CA ARG A 65 -18.91 -7.03 -9.11
C ARG A 65 -20.10 -7.97 -9.31
N GLU A 66 -19.85 -9.22 -9.68
CA GLU A 66 -20.93 -10.15 -9.99
C GLU A 66 -21.99 -10.29 -8.87
N PRO A 67 -21.64 -10.58 -7.60
CA PRO A 67 -22.66 -10.70 -6.55
C PRO A 67 -23.11 -9.34 -6.01
N THR A 68 -22.46 -8.24 -6.34
CA THR A 68 -22.69 -6.94 -5.69
C THR A 68 -23.35 -5.89 -6.58
N THR A 69 -23.43 -6.16 -7.89
CA THR A 69 -24.05 -5.25 -8.85
C THR A 69 -25.57 -5.26 -8.75
N LYS A 70 -26.15 -4.08 -8.53
CA LYS A 70 -27.61 -3.86 -8.41
C LYS A 70 -28.02 -2.59 -9.16
N TYR A 71 -29.28 -2.59 -9.65
CA TYR A 71 -29.86 -1.38 -10.24
C TYR A 71 -30.51 -0.54 -9.13
N ILE A 72 -29.90 0.60 -8.80
CA ILE A 72 -30.30 1.45 -7.68
C ILE A 72 -30.35 2.92 -8.15
N HIS A 73 -31.44 3.60 -7.89
CA HIS A 73 -31.65 5.00 -8.29
C HIS A 73 -31.34 5.27 -9.77
N ASN A 74 -31.91 4.46 -10.64
CA ASN A 74 -31.76 4.54 -12.10
C ASN A 74 -30.29 4.38 -12.60
N ARG A 75 -29.45 3.67 -11.86
CA ARG A 75 -28.05 3.36 -12.23
C ARG A 75 -27.64 2.00 -11.75
N TRP A 76 -26.76 1.34 -12.50
CA TRP A 76 -26.05 0.16 -12.04
C TRP A 76 -24.95 0.57 -11.06
N ARG A 77 -24.93 -0.07 -9.90
CA ARG A 77 -23.92 0.17 -8.83
C ARG A 77 -23.50 -1.16 -8.23
N SER A 78 -22.20 -1.26 -7.94
CA SER A 78 -21.66 -2.36 -7.15
C SER A 78 -21.44 -1.89 -5.72
N LEU A 79 -22.03 -2.63 -4.77
CA LEU A 79 -21.95 -2.36 -3.34
C LEU A 79 -21.11 -3.44 -2.67
N ALA A 80 -20.13 -3.06 -1.82
CA ALA A 80 -19.23 -3.99 -1.12
C ALA A 80 -18.39 -4.88 -2.07
N GLU A 81 -18.07 -4.38 -3.26
CA GLU A 81 -17.27 -5.11 -4.25
C GLU A 81 -15.87 -5.49 -3.74
N HIS A 82 -15.30 -4.71 -2.80
CA HIS A 82 -13.97 -4.98 -2.25
C HIS A 82 -13.89 -6.30 -1.46
N GLU A 83 -14.88 -6.58 -0.61
CA GLU A 83 -14.90 -7.82 0.18
C GLU A 83 -15.15 -9.05 -0.70
N SER A 84 -16.12 -8.95 -1.59
CA SER A 84 -16.41 -10.00 -2.56
C SER A 84 -15.24 -10.22 -3.51
N GLY A 85 -14.61 -9.15 -4.00
CA GLY A 85 -13.43 -9.21 -4.86
C GLY A 85 -12.25 -9.89 -4.19
N TYR A 86 -12.05 -9.65 -2.89
CA TYR A 86 -11.01 -10.31 -2.11
C TYR A 86 -11.17 -11.82 -2.10
N ILE A 87 -12.37 -12.32 -1.76
CA ILE A 87 -12.69 -13.76 -1.67
C ILE A 87 -12.56 -14.42 -3.05
N ARG A 88 -13.13 -13.80 -4.09
CA ARG A 88 -13.12 -14.37 -5.45
C ARG A 88 -11.73 -14.37 -6.07
N THR A 89 -10.95 -13.35 -5.84
CA THR A 89 -9.54 -13.30 -6.27
C THR A 89 -8.74 -14.43 -5.64
N GLU A 90 -8.93 -14.69 -4.36
CA GLU A 90 -8.27 -15.81 -3.68
C GLU A 90 -8.69 -17.16 -4.27
N SER A 91 -10.00 -17.38 -4.45
CA SER A 91 -10.54 -18.60 -5.06
C SER A 91 -9.95 -18.85 -6.43
N PHE A 92 -9.94 -17.84 -7.29
CA PHE A 92 -9.38 -17.93 -8.64
C PHE A 92 -7.87 -18.20 -8.62
N LEU A 93 -7.09 -17.39 -7.88
CA LEU A 93 -5.63 -17.48 -7.89
C LEU A 93 -5.12 -18.78 -7.27
N LYS A 94 -5.77 -19.34 -6.26
CA LYS A 94 -5.41 -20.66 -5.69
C LYS A 94 -5.53 -21.83 -6.67
N ARG A 95 -6.22 -21.66 -7.79
CA ARG A 95 -6.27 -22.66 -8.86
C ARG A 95 -5.04 -22.65 -9.76
N ILE A 96 -4.30 -21.54 -9.78
CA ILE A 96 -3.17 -21.34 -10.70
C ILE A 96 -1.82 -21.14 -10.00
N THR A 97 -1.83 -20.84 -8.70
CA THR A 97 -0.59 -20.67 -7.92
C THR A 97 -0.79 -20.99 -6.43
N GLU A 98 0.28 -21.49 -5.80
CA GLU A 98 0.36 -21.70 -4.34
C GLU A 98 1.07 -20.54 -3.62
N GLU A 99 1.53 -19.53 -4.34
CA GLU A 99 2.28 -18.40 -3.80
C GLU A 99 1.39 -17.44 -2.99
N SER A 100 1.19 -17.73 -1.71
CA SER A 100 0.33 -16.93 -0.82
C SER A 100 0.73 -15.45 -0.76
N LYS A 101 2.02 -15.12 -0.92
CA LYS A 101 2.49 -13.72 -0.95
C LYS A 101 2.02 -12.99 -2.20
N LEU A 102 2.07 -13.65 -3.35
CA LEU A 102 1.58 -13.11 -4.61
C LEU A 102 0.07 -12.88 -4.53
N ILE A 103 -0.70 -13.88 -4.10
CA ILE A 103 -2.15 -13.79 -3.93
C ILE A 103 -2.49 -12.59 -3.02
N ARG A 104 -1.84 -12.50 -1.86
CA ARG A 104 -2.06 -11.42 -0.91
C ARG A 104 -1.75 -10.04 -1.49
N TYR A 105 -0.66 -9.92 -2.24
CA TYR A 105 -0.27 -8.65 -2.85
C TYR A 105 -1.27 -8.21 -3.92
N ILE A 106 -1.72 -9.13 -4.78
CA ILE A 106 -2.76 -8.85 -5.78
C ILE A 106 -4.06 -8.40 -5.11
N GLN A 107 -4.49 -9.07 -4.04
CA GLN A 107 -5.67 -8.68 -3.28
C GLN A 107 -5.56 -7.25 -2.71
N LEU A 108 -4.37 -6.83 -2.24
CA LEU A 108 -4.13 -5.48 -1.75
C LEU A 108 -4.18 -4.45 -2.88
N LEU A 109 -3.60 -4.74 -4.04
CA LEU A 109 -3.66 -3.88 -5.23
C LEU A 109 -5.12 -3.68 -5.67
N ILE A 110 -5.89 -4.75 -5.75
CA ILE A 110 -7.30 -4.70 -6.14
C ILE A 110 -8.13 -3.90 -5.14
N ARG A 111 -7.93 -4.10 -3.84
CA ARG A 111 -8.64 -3.35 -2.81
C ARG A 111 -8.42 -1.85 -2.94
N ASP A 112 -7.20 -1.45 -3.27
CA ASP A 112 -6.79 -0.05 -3.24
C ASP A 112 -6.79 0.60 -4.65
N HIS A 113 -7.18 -0.10 -5.74
CA HIS A 113 -7.05 0.39 -7.12
C HIS A 113 -7.82 1.68 -7.44
N LEU A 114 -8.91 1.95 -6.74
CA LEU A 114 -9.68 3.19 -6.89
C LEU A 114 -9.11 4.37 -6.08
N HIS A 115 -8.22 4.11 -5.11
CA HIS A 115 -7.66 5.16 -4.25
C HIS A 115 -6.95 6.29 -5.00
N PRO A 116 -6.16 6.05 -6.08
CA PRO A 116 -5.52 7.15 -6.80
C PRO A 116 -6.52 8.22 -7.25
N GLN A 117 -7.65 7.80 -7.81
CA GLN A 117 -8.69 8.75 -8.26
C GLN A 117 -9.43 9.40 -7.09
N GLN A 118 -9.72 8.66 -6.03
CA GLN A 118 -10.38 9.18 -4.83
C GLN A 118 -9.52 10.24 -4.15
N LEU A 119 -8.24 9.93 -3.90
CA LEU A 119 -7.30 10.87 -3.30
C LEU A 119 -7.10 12.12 -4.15
N TYR A 120 -7.07 11.98 -5.47
CA TYR A 120 -6.93 13.12 -6.37
C TYR A 120 -8.15 14.04 -6.34
N ASN A 121 -9.35 13.50 -6.23
CA ASN A 121 -10.58 14.29 -6.12
C ASN A 121 -10.58 15.18 -4.86
N ASP A 122 -10.01 14.66 -3.76
CA ASP A 122 -9.92 15.36 -2.47
C ASP A 122 -8.52 15.93 -2.18
N ARG A 123 -7.65 16.05 -3.18
CA ARG A 123 -6.20 16.31 -3.08
C ARG A 123 -5.83 17.52 -2.21
N GLU A 124 -6.68 18.52 -2.15
CA GLU A 124 -6.44 19.74 -1.34
C GLU A 124 -6.58 19.48 0.18
N ARG A 125 -7.24 18.37 0.55
CA ARG A 125 -7.48 17.99 1.95
C ARG A 125 -6.67 16.78 2.40
N ILE A 126 -6.03 16.09 1.44
CA ILE A 126 -5.27 14.87 1.70
C ILE A 126 -4.01 15.19 2.51
N ARG A 127 -3.82 14.46 3.60
CA ARG A 127 -2.62 14.54 4.43
C ARG A 127 -1.57 13.53 3.94
N SER A 128 -0.30 13.88 4.14
CA SER A 128 0.81 12.95 3.85
C SER A 128 0.65 11.59 4.53
N SER A 129 0.04 11.55 5.71
CA SER A 129 -0.23 10.31 6.46
C SER A 129 -1.11 9.32 5.68
N GLU A 130 -2.04 9.77 4.85
CA GLU A 130 -2.90 8.91 4.05
C GLU A 130 -2.08 8.19 2.96
N ILE A 131 -1.18 8.94 2.31
CA ILE A 131 -0.26 8.38 1.30
C ILE A 131 0.74 7.43 1.95
N LEU A 132 1.30 7.78 3.11
CA LEU A 132 2.19 6.91 3.87
C LEU A 132 1.51 5.60 4.28
N ARG A 133 0.25 5.66 4.75
CA ARG A 133 -0.54 4.47 5.08
C ARG A 133 -0.84 3.62 3.86
N LEU A 134 -1.10 4.22 2.70
CA LEU A 134 -1.28 3.50 1.45
C LEU A 134 0.02 2.78 1.06
N ALA A 135 1.16 3.47 1.14
CA ALA A 135 2.49 2.93 0.83
C ALA A 135 2.95 1.81 1.78
N LEU A 136 2.37 1.71 2.99
CA LEU A 136 2.59 0.56 3.88
C LEU A 136 1.95 -0.74 3.37
N ARG A 137 0.96 -0.64 2.49
CA ARG A 137 0.18 -1.79 2.01
C ARG A 137 0.62 -2.24 0.63
N VAL A 138 0.89 -1.29 -0.26
CA VAL A 138 1.21 -1.55 -1.66
C VAL A 138 2.29 -0.60 -2.16
N SER A 139 3.04 -1.01 -3.19
CA SER A 139 3.85 -0.08 -3.97
C SER A 139 2.95 0.95 -4.65
N ILE A 140 3.19 2.23 -4.42
CA ILE A 140 2.40 3.30 -5.05
C ILE A 140 2.55 3.24 -6.58
N ARG A 141 3.73 2.89 -7.08
CA ARG A 141 3.96 2.72 -8.52
C ARG A 141 3.10 1.61 -9.11
N ASP A 142 3.07 0.43 -8.48
CA ASP A 142 2.30 -0.71 -8.97
C ASP A 142 0.80 -0.42 -8.92
N LEU A 143 0.35 0.24 -7.84
CA LEU A 143 -1.03 0.69 -7.70
C LEU A 143 -1.43 1.67 -8.80
N VAL A 144 -0.58 2.66 -9.10
CA VAL A 144 -0.85 3.64 -10.16
C VAL A 144 -0.88 2.97 -11.53
N ARG A 145 -0.02 1.96 -11.79
CA ARG A 145 -0.06 1.20 -13.05
C ARG A 145 -1.40 0.49 -13.23
N LEU A 146 -1.90 -0.18 -12.19
CA LEU A 146 -3.21 -0.84 -12.22
C LEU A 146 -4.34 0.18 -12.40
N ALA A 147 -4.36 1.23 -11.59
CA ALA A 147 -5.38 2.27 -11.68
C ALA A 147 -5.38 3.00 -13.03
N HIS A 148 -4.21 3.18 -13.66
CA HIS A 148 -4.08 3.77 -14.99
C HIS A 148 -4.65 2.82 -16.05
N ALA A 149 -4.39 1.50 -15.93
CA ALA A 149 -4.98 0.51 -16.83
C ALA A 149 -6.52 0.51 -16.72
N ASP A 150 -7.08 0.51 -15.50
CA ASP A 150 -8.52 0.64 -15.28
C ASP A 150 -9.09 1.93 -15.87
N TYR A 151 -8.40 3.07 -15.65
CA TYR A 151 -8.78 4.35 -16.22
C TYR A 151 -8.84 4.32 -17.75
N GLN A 152 -7.87 3.70 -18.40
CA GLN A 152 -7.84 3.57 -19.87
C GLN A 152 -8.82 2.52 -20.40
N GLY A 153 -9.11 1.49 -19.64
CA GLY A 153 -10.12 0.49 -19.99
C GLY A 153 -11.52 1.07 -20.18
N LYS A 154 -11.84 2.16 -19.48
CA LYS A 154 -13.12 2.86 -19.61
C LYS A 154 -13.18 3.65 -20.91
N MET A 155 -14.03 3.25 -21.84
CA MET A 155 -14.28 4.02 -23.05
C MET A 155 -14.95 5.36 -22.72
N SER A 156 -14.44 6.47 -23.27
CA SER A 156 -15.20 7.70 -23.35
C SER A 156 -15.61 7.97 -24.80
N ILE A 157 -16.73 8.67 -24.99
CA ILE A 157 -17.24 9.04 -26.32
C ILE A 157 -16.23 9.90 -27.11
N SER A 158 -15.39 10.67 -26.39
CA SER A 158 -14.36 11.54 -26.95
C SER A 158 -12.94 10.93 -26.96
N GLY A 159 -12.79 9.65 -26.61
CA GLY A 159 -11.48 9.06 -26.32
C GLY A 159 -10.94 9.54 -24.97
N ARG A 160 -10.18 8.68 -24.27
CA ARG A 160 -9.46 9.13 -23.07
C ARG A 160 -8.05 9.55 -23.44
N PRO A 161 -7.56 10.66 -22.89
CA PRO A 161 -6.16 11.02 -23.06
C PRO A 161 -5.27 9.94 -22.42
N ASN A 162 -4.08 9.71 -22.99
CA ASN A 162 -3.12 8.75 -22.46
C ASN A 162 -2.55 9.14 -21.08
N ASN A 163 -2.78 10.35 -20.62
CA ASN A 163 -2.39 10.80 -19.29
C ASN A 163 -3.40 10.39 -18.23
N PHE A 164 -2.91 10.12 -17.03
CA PHE A 164 -3.72 9.81 -15.85
C PHE A 164 -3.35 10.78 -14.72
N PRO A 165 -3.98 11.99 -14.67
CA PRO A 165 -3.58 13.05 -13.73
C PRO A 165 -3.60 12.61 -12.27
N ALA A 166 -4.52 11.73 -11.88
CA ALA A 166 -4.58 11.20 -10.52
C ALA A 166 -3.36 10.35 -10.17
N GLY A 167 -2.89 9.53 -11.10
CA GLY A 167 -1.69 8.74 -10.94
C GLY A 167 -0.43 9.59 -10.92
N GLU A 168 -0.31 10.56 -11.82
CA GLU A 168 0.82 11.49 -11.86
C GLU A 168 0.96 12.27 -10.55
N TRP A 169 -0.16 12.81 -10.06
CA TRP A 169 -0.21 13.51 -8.78
C TRP A 169 0.22 12.59 -7.62
N LEU A 170 -0.33 11.38 -7.54
CA LEU A 170 -0.02 10.45 -6.45
C LEU A 170 1.45 10.01 -6.48
N LEU A 171 2.02 9.77 -7.67
CA LEU A 171 3.44 9.47 -7.84
C LEU A 171 4.33 10.64 -7.41
N ASP A 172 3.94 11.89 -7.72
CA ASP A 172 4.67 13.07 -7.27
C ASP A 172 4.66 13.19 -5.73
N GLN A 173 3.50 13.03 -5.10
CA GLN A 173 3.40 13.02 -3.64
C GLN A 173 4.24 11.89 -3.01
N ALA A 174 4.15 10.67 -3.56
CA ALA A 174 4.91 9.52 -3.08
C ALA A 174 6.42 9.71 -3.25
N ARG A 175 6.86 10.39 -4.32
CA ARG A 175 8.27 10.75 -4.56
C ARG A 175 8.77 11.73 -3.51
N ARG A 176 8.00 12.78 -3.20
CA ARG A 176 8.32 13.76 -2.14
C ARG A 176 8.45 13.10 -0.77
N LEU A 177 7.65 12.07 -0.52
CA LEU A 177 7.67 11.29 0.72
C LEU A 177 8.67 10.11 0.69
N SER A 178 9.38 9.89 -0.43
CA SER A 178 10.31 8.76 -0.64
C SER A 178 9.68 7.37 -0.45
N VAL A 179 8.40 7.23 -0.82
CA VAL A 179 7.61 5.99 -0.64
C VAL A 179 7.00 5.44 -1.94
N GLN A 180 7.52 5.86 -3.07
CA GLN A 180 7.00 5.48 -4.39
C GLN A 180 7.07 3.96 -4.64
N ASP A 181 8.20 3.34 -4.29
CA ASP A 181 8.51 1.93 -4.59
C ASP A 181 8.68 1.08 -3.33
N LYS A 182 8.86 1.71 -2.17
CA LYS A 182 9.13 1.05 -0.90
C LYS A 182 8.26 1.65 0.21
N PRO A 183 7.84 0.85 1.18
CA PRO A 183 7.11 1.37 2.32
C PRO A 183 7.97 2.35 3.13
N PRO A 184 7.34 3.29 3.88
CA PRO A 184 8.05 4.19 4.76
C PRO A 184 8.87 3.40 5.79
N GLN A 185 10.10 3.84 6.03
CA GLN A 185 10.99 3.20 6.98
C GLN A 185 10.95 3.92 8.33
N PRO A 186 10.93 3.18 9.46
CA PRO A 186 10.97 3.79 10.78
C PRO A 186 12.30 4.51 11.01
N PHE A 187 12.26 5.74 11.50
CA PHE A 187 13.46 6.47 11.93
C PHE A 187 14.09 5.81 13.15
N LEU A 188 13.25 5.42 14.11
CA LEU A 188 13.70 4.78 15.34
C LEU A 188 13.88 3.28 15.14
N LYS A 189 15.00 2.74 15.62
CA LYS A 189 15.34 1.31 15.59
C LYS A 189 15.68 0.84 17.00
N GLY A 190 15.59 -0.48 17.24
CA GLY A 190 15.86 -1.05 18.56
C GLY A 190 17.22 -0.67 19.15
N ARG A 191 18.26 -0.59 18.32
CA ARG A 191 19.60 -0.15 18.74
C ARG A 191 19.59 1.24 19.40
N HIS A 192 18.81 2.18 18.85
CA HIS A 192 18.73 3.54 19.40
C HIS A 192 18.11 3.53 20.82
N LEU A 193 17.12 2.67 21.07
CA LEU A 193 16.51 2.53 22.39
C LEU A 193 17.46 1.90 23.40
N ILE A 194 18.30 0.94 22.95
CA ILE A 194 19.34 0.33 23.78
C ILE A 194 20.42 1.35 24.14
N GLU A 195 20.84 2.19 23.18
CA GLU A 195 21.79 3.31 23.39
C GLU A 195 21.22 4.34 24.37
N MET A 196 19.90 4.51 24.42
CA MET A 196 19.19 5.34 25.42
C MET A 196 19.08 4.65 26.80
N GLY A 197 19.62 3.45 26.99
CA GLY A 197 19.62 2.69 28.25
C GLY A 197 18.35 1.86 28.49
N ILE A 198 17.49 1.70 27.51
CA ILE A 198 16.30 0.86 27.62
C ILE A 198 16.72 -0.61 27.50
N LYS A 199 16.38 -1.42 28.50
CA LYS A 199 16.71 -2.84 28.50
C LYS A 199 16.00 -3.61 27.37
N PRO A 200 16.68 -4.55 26.68
CA PRO A 200 16.04 -5.44 25.72
C PRO A 200 14.82 -6.13 26.32
N GLY A 201 13.70 -6.09 25.61
CA GLY A 201 12.45 -6.70 26.07
C GLY A 201 11.23 -6.26 25.23
N PRO A 202 10.03 -6.75 25.57
CA PRO A 202 8.79 -6.46 24.85
C PRO A 202 8.45 -4.97 24.76
N GLU A 203 8.96 -4.16 25.72
CA GLU A 203 8.74 -2.73 25.79
C GLU A 203 9.38 -1.98 24.62
N ILE A 204 10.56 -2.42 24.17
CA ILE A 204 11.20 -1.89 22.96
C ILE A 204 10.25 -2.02 21.77
N GLY A 205 9.64 -3.19 21.56
CA GLY A 205 8.71 -3.42 20.47
C GLY A 205 7.48 -2.50 20.52
N LYS A 206 6.95 -2.26 21.72
CA LYS A 206 5.81 -1.34 21.90
C LYS A 206 6.19 0.10 21.58
N LEU A 207 7.33 0.57 22.08
CA LEU A 207 7.81 1.94 21.83
C LEU A 207 8.12 2.16 20.35
N LEU A 208 8.77 1.19 19.68
CA LEU A 208 9.05 1.27 18.24
C LEU A 208 7.77 1.36 17.42
N LYS A 209 6.76 0.54 17.76
CA LYS A 209 5.46 0.57 17.07
C LYS A 209 4.77 1.92 17.27
N GLN A 210 4.68 2.41 18.50
CA GLN A 210 4.07 3.70 18.82
C GLN A 210 4.79 4.86 18.13
N ALA A 211 6.14 4.89 18.19
CA ALA A 211 6.93 5.92 17.52
C ALA A 211 6.71 5.91 15.99
N PHE A 212 6.58 4.72 15.39
CA PHE A 212 6.30 4.59 13.99
C PHE A 212 4.89 5.06 13.63
N ASP A 213 3.88 4.76 14.44
CA ASP A 213 2.51 5.28 14.24
C ASP A 213 2.49 6.82 14.28
N VAL A 214 3.21 7.43 15.24
CA VAL A 214 3.35 8.90 15.36
C VAL A 214 4.14 9.48 14.17
N GLN A 215 5.17 8.78 13.66
CA GLN A 215 5.88 9.14 12.44
C GLN A 215 4.94 9.13 11.23
N ILE A 216 4.12 8.09 11.06
CA ILE A 216 3.15 7.98 9.95
C ILE A 216 2.11 9.12 10.01
N ASN A 217 1.74 9.56 11.21
CA ASN A 217 0.86 10.71 11.40
C ASN A 217 1.53 12.07 11.08
N GLY A 218 2.86 12.08 10.89
CA GLY A 218 3.62 13.28 10.53
C GLY A 218 4.06 14.13 11.74
N GLU A 219 3.87 13.62 12.95
CA GLU A 219 4.28 14.29 14.18
C GLU A 219 5.79 14.11 14.46
N ILE A 220 6.39 13.04 13.98
CA ILE A 220 7.83 12.75 14.01
C ILE A 220 8.35 12.78 12.57
N ARG A 221 9.38 13.61 12.31
CA ARG A 221 9.95 13.83 10.98
C ARG A 221 11.45 13.51 10.91
N SER A 222 12.05 13.14 12.03
CA SER A 222 13.47 12.82 12.13
C SER A 222 13.77 11.85 13.25
N LEU A 223 14.94 11.22 13.21
CA LEU A 223 15.42 10.36 14.31
C LEU A 223 15.52 11.14 15.63
N ASN A 224 16.00 12.39 15.59
CA ASN A 224 16.11 13.22 16.80
C ASN A 224 14.74 13.49 17.44
N GLU A 225 13.72 13.77 16.65
CA GLU A 225 12.35 13.95 17.14
C GLU A 225 11.80 12.63 17.71
N ALA A 226 12.09 11.50 17.06
CA ALA A 226 11.70 10.19 17.55
C ALA A 226 12.34 9.86 18.92
N MET A 227 13.61 10.18 19.09
CA MET A 227 14.31 10.00 20.38
C MET A 227 13.71 10.88 21.47
N LYS A 228 13.49 12.18 21.21
CA LYS A 228 12.82 13.09 22.15
C LYS A 228 11.40 12.61 22.52
N TRP A 229 10.67 12.09 21.55
CA TRP A 229 9.35 11.53 21.80
C TRP A 229 9.43 10.32 22.75
N VAL A 230 10.41 9.44 22.59
CA VAL A 230 10.65 8.32 23.51
C VAL A 230 11.00 8.84 24.91
N GLU A 231 11.92 9.81 25.02
CA GLU A 231 12.27 10.44 26.32
C GLU A 231 11.04 10.95 27.05
N SER A 232 10.08 11.55 26.34
CA SER A 232 8.83 12.04 26.93
C SER A 232 7.88 10.93 27.41
N LYS A 233 8.05 9.70 26.93
CA LYS A 233 7.24 8.52 27.31
C LYS A 233 7.86 7.69 28.42
N LEU A 234 9.14 7.84 28.64
CA LEU A 234 9.81 7.18 29.76
C LEU A 234 9.43 7.87 31.07
N PRO A 235 9.09 7.11 32.13
CA PRO A 235 8.92 7.71 33.44
C PRO A 235 10.21 8.44 33.80
N HIS A 236 10.10 9.67 34.33
CA HIS A 236 11.24 10.43 34.82
C HIS A 236 11.99 9.58 35.84
N GLN A 237 13.01 8.85 35.37
CA GLN A 237 14.03 8.39 36.30
C GLN A 237 14.65 9.68 36.87
N THR A 238 14.34 9.97 38.12
CA THR A 238 15.03 10.96 38.90
C THR A 238 16.51 10.82 38.62
N LYS A 239 17.10 11.88 38.06
CA LYS A 239 18.56 12.02 37.92
C LYS A 239 19.16 12.01 39.33
N THR A 240 19.21 10.83 39.95
CA THR A 240 20.08 10.66 41.12
C THR A 240 21.49 10.64 40.56
N GLY A 241 22.10 11.81 40.66
CA GLY A 241 23.52 11.96 40.36
C GLY A 241 24.32 10.97 41.17
N LYS A 242 25.05 10.13 40.49
CA LYS A 242 26.36 9.69 40.96
C LYS A 242 27.38 10.23 39.93
N LYS A 243 27.78 11.49 40.14
CA LYS A 243 29.17 11.83 39.88
C LYS A 243 29.99 10.92 40.78
N GLY A 244 30.46 9.82 40.27
CA GLY A 244 31.51 9.05 40.90
C GLY A 244 32.74 9.95 40.95
N ASN A 245 33.02 10.50 42.13
CA ASN A 245 34.33 10.98 42.48
C ASN A 245 35.27 9.77 42.33
N LEU A 246 36.07 9.75 41.29
CA LEU A 246 37.26 8.91 41.28
C LEU A 246 38.21 9.53 42.29
N ASP A 247 38.27 8.92 43.45
CA ASP A 247 39.23 9.24 44.48
C ASP A 247 40.66 9.19 43.94
N ALA A 248 41.45 10.16 44.43
CA ALA A 248 42.83 10.42 44.00
C ALA A 248 43.80 9.26 44.32
N GLU A 249 43.37 8.18 44.91
CA GLU A 249 44.21 7.02 45.27
C GLU A 249 44.47 6.00 44.14
N THR A 250 43.66 6.00 43.07
CA THR A 250 43.86 5.06 41.98
C THR A 250 44.85 5.57 40.92
N LYS A 251 45.35 6.80 41.03
CA LYS A 251 46.36 7.37 40.13
C LYS A 251 47.79 7.03 40.47
N ASN A 252 48.08 6.47 41.66
CA ASN A 252 49.45 6.18 42.11
C ASN A 252 49.92 4.74 41.94
N LEU A 253 49.10 3.85 41.33
CA LEU A 253 49.43 2.42 41.18
C LEU A 253 49.87 2.04 39.76
N LEU A 254 50.01 2.99 38.83
CA LEU A 254 50.42 2.71 37.45
C LEU A 254 51.76 3.34 37.03
N ILE A 255 52.57 3.83 37.98
CA ILE A 255 53.92 4.34 37.70
C ILE A 255 54.93 3.67 38.64
N THR A 256 54.97 2.35 38.66
CA THR A 256 56.14 1.58 39.11
C THR A 256 55.98 0.14 38.60
N ASN A 257 56.52 -0.11 37.42
CA ASN A 257 57.28 -1.28 37.00
C ASN A 257 57.48 -1.25 35.51
N VAL A 258 58.65 -0.78 35.18
CA VAL A 258 59.56 -1.14 34.06
C VAL A 258 58.93 -1.42 32.72
#